data_3cf2d4a85a6d28e6d028c518645066df
#
_entry.id   3cf2d4a85a6d28e6d028c518645066df
#
_cell.length_a   1.000
_cell.length_b   1.000
_cell.length_c   1.000
_cell.angle_alpha   90.00
_cell.angle_beta   90.00
_cell.angle_gamma   90.00
#
_symmetry.space_group_name_H-M   'P 1'
#
loop_
_entity.id
_entity.type
_entity.pdbx_description
1 polymer ?
#
loop_
_entity_poly.entity_id
_entity_poly.type
_entity_poly.pdbx_seq_one_letter_code
_entity_poly.pdbx_strand_id
1 'polypeptide(L)'
;PQDVVDQFLASASVSSHQSEGDRIEPMRIGKRSELPVRLPISGVHVPIIYEDGDLVAKTLLDPTFLFAVTPDSGESSAEIRLRMRPEIQHGDMRQDWVQGDGALRIDVRRETWSLDSLAFELIGGEGDLFVISETASRRGLGKMMLGGKNVDQMEQQTVLLLRIANVPMPAEKL
;
A
#
# COMPACT_ATOMS: atom_id res chain seq x y z
N PRO A 1 0.07 8.60 22.11
CA PRO A 1 -0.37 8.39 20.71
C PRO A 1 -1.28 7.18 20.59
N GLN A 2 -1.04 6.08 21.33
CA GLN A 2 -1.87 4.87 21.31
C GLN A 2 -3.32 5.20 21.72
N ASP A 3 -3.49 6.01 22.76
CA ASP A 3 -4.80 6.42 23.29
C ASP A 3 -5.66 7.14 22.24
N VAL A 4 -5.05 7.90 21.33
CA VAL A 4 -5.76 8.61 20.26
C VAL A 4 -6.27 7.64 19.19
N VAL A 5 -5.48 6.60 18.87
CA VAL A 5 -5.86 5.56 17.93
C VAL A 5 -6.95 4.69 18.52
N ASP A 6 -6.81 4.29 19.78
CA ASP A 6 -7.82 3.50 20.50
C ASP A 6 -9.14 4.28 20.61
N GLN A 7 -9.07 5.58 20.89
CA GLN A 7 -10.24 6.46 20.91
C GLN A 7 -10.86 6.62 19.51
N PHE A 8 -10.05 6.74 18.46
CA PHE A 8 -10.53 6.78 17.09
C PHE A 8 -11.21 5.47 16.70
N LEU A 9 -10.58 4.33 16.99
CA LEU A 9 -11.13 2.99 16.70
C LEU A 9 -12.41 2.73 17.50
N ALA A 10 -12.51 3.21 18.74
CA ALA A 10 -13.70 3.10 19.55
C ALA A 10 -14.85 4.03 19.09
N SER A 11 -14.53 5.16 18.48
CA SER A 11 -15.52 6.13 17.96
C SER A 11 -15.99 5.82 16.53
N ALA A 12 -15.17 5.13 15.76
CA ALA A 12 -15.52 4.73 14.42
C ALA A 12 -16.42 3.48 14.46
N SER A 13 -17.50 3.49 13.67
CA SER A 13 -18.24 2.26 13.38
C SER A 13 -17.38 1.38 12.46
N VAL A 14 -16.38 0.73 13.05
CA VAL A 14 -15.46 -0.15 12.33
C VAL A 14 -16.18 -1.47 12.11
N SER A 15 -16.76 -1.67 10.93
CA SER A 15 -17.15 -3.01 10.52
C SER A 15 -15.87 -3.78 10.14
N SER A 16 -15.34 -4.50 11.09
CA SER A 16 -14.11 -5.26 10.95
C SER A 16 -14.34 -6.55 10.12
N HIS A 17 -14.61 -6.43 8.83
CA HIS A 17 -14.52 -7.61 7.98
C HIS A 17 -13.06 -8.00 7.65
N GLN A 18 -12.08 -7.25 8.15
CA GLN A 18 -10.65 -7.50 7.94
C GLN A 18 -9.74 -7.02 9.09
N SER A 19 -10.23 -6.76 10.27
CA SER A 19 -9.37 -6.73 11.43
C SER A 19 -9.05 -8.17 11.88
N GLU A 20 -8.48 -8.94 11.00
CA GLU A 20 -7.55 -9.97 11.44
C GLU A 20 -6.43 -9.21 12.11
N GLY A 21 -6.28 -9.38 13.39
CA GLY A 21 -5.41 -8.70 14.32
C GLY A 21 -4.05 -8.20 13.78
N ASP A 22 -3.27 -7.57 14.57
CA ASP A 22 -1.95 -7.03 14.21
C ASP A 22 -1.14 -8.04 13.37
N ARG A 23 -1.11 -7.83 12.06
CA ARG A 23 -0.28 -8.64 11.17
C ARG A 23 1.12 -8.03 11.13
N ILE A 24 2.09 -8.79 11.62
CA ILE A 24 3.50 -8.42 11.46
C ILE A 24 3.97 -8.87 10.09
N GLU A 25 4.35 -7.93 9.25
CA GLU A 25 4.92 -8.19 7.93
C GLU A 25 6.45 -7.95 7.98
N PRO A 26 7.27 -9.01 7.97
CA PRO A 26 8.72 -8.85 7.97
C PRO A 26 9.19 -8.31 6.62
N MET A 27 9.76 -7.12 6.62
CA MET A 27 10.33 -6.49 5.43
C MET A 27 11.85 -6.45 5.51
N ARG A 28 12.52 -6.63 4.37
CA ARG A 28 13.99 -6.53 4.28
C ARG A 28 14.38 -5.19 3.67
N ILE A 29 15.39 -4.55 4.22
CA ILE A 29 15.98 -3.31 3.69
C ILE A 29 16.31 -3.48 2.20
N GLY A 30 15.92 -2.51 1.39
CA GLY A 30 16.11 -2.49 -0.06
C GLY A 30 15.28 -3.50 -0.85
N LYS A 31 14.39 -4.28 -0.20
CA LYS A 31 13.51 -5.22 -0.89
C LYS A 31 12.09 -4.72 -0.93
N ARG A 32 11.50 -4.75 -2.12
CA ARG A 32 10.10 -4.41 -2.33
C ARG A 32 9.19 -5.47 -1.73
N SER A 33 8.20 -5.01 -0.97
CA SER A 33 7.07 -5.78 -0.45
C SER A 33 5.77 -5.20 -0.98
N GLU A 34 4.71 -6.00 -1.05
CA GLU A 34 3.38 -5.57 -1.48
C GLU A 34 2.46 -5.48 -0.28
N LEU A 35 1.83 -4.33 -0.10
CA LEU A 35 0.85 -4.08 0.93
C LEU A 35 -0.52 -3.84 0.29
N PRO A 36 -1.38 -4.86 0.19
CA PRO A 36 -2.73 -4.69 -0.33
C PRO A 36 -3.53 -3.72 0.53
N VAL A 37 -4.25 -2.80 -0.10
CA VAL A 37 -5.04 -1.77 0.60
C VAL A 37 -6.48 -2.23 0.76
N ARG A 38 -7.01 -2.94 -0.23
CA ARG A 38 -8.37 -3.45 -0.23
C ARG A 38 -8.50 -4.68 -1.12
N LEU A 39 -9.60 -5.39 -0.98
CA LEU A 39 -9.94 -6.50 -1.87
C LEU A 39 -10.08 -6.02 -3.33
N PRO A 40 -9.83 -6.91 -4.31
CA PRO A 40 -10.06 -6.62 -5.72
C PRO A 40 -11.47 -6.08 -5.97
N ILE A 41 -11.60 -5.12 -6.86
CA ILE A 41 -12.88 -4.59 -7.30
C ILE A 41 -13.24 -5.27 -8.61
N SER A 42 -14.35 -5.99 -8.64
CA SER A 42 -14.78 -6.68 -9.86
C SER A 42 -15.23 -5.73 -10.95
N GLY A 43 -14.97 -6.10 -12.21
CA GLY A 43 -15.43 -5.41 -13.40
C GLY A 43 -14.42 -4.43 -13.99
N VAL A 44 -14.90 -3.66 -14.96
CA VAL A 44 -14.09 -2.68 -15.69
C VAL A 44 -14.15 -1.33 -14.99
N HIS A 45 -12.98 -0.77 -14.70
CA HIS A 45 -12.82 0.54 -14.08
C HIS A 45 -11.89 1.42 -14.91
N VAL A 46 -12.18 2.70 -14.98
CA VAL A 46 -11.36 3.67 -15.72
C VAL A 46 -10.98 4.83 -14.80
N PRO A 47 -9.92 4.65 -13.99
CA PRO A 47 -9.38 5.76 -13.22
C PRO A 47 -8.80 6.83 -14.14
N ILE A 48 -9.00 8.09 -13.75
CA ILE A 48 -8.35 9.24 -14.36
C ILE A 48 -7.40 9.81 -13.33
N ILE A 49 -6.12 9.84 -13.64
CA ILE A 49 -5.05 10.26 -12.75
C ILE A 49 -4.29 11.39 -13.43
N TYR A 50 -3.88 12.38 -12.65
CA TYR A 50 -2.98 13.42 -13.10
C TYR A 50 -1.55 12.98 -12.85
N GLU A 51 -0.79 12.70 -13.90
CA GLU A 51 0.57 12.19 -13.86
C GLU A 51 1.47 13.01 -14.77
N ASP A 52 2.57 13.51 -14.26
CA ASP A 52 3.60 14.28 -14.99
C ASP A 52 3.05 15.47 -15.80
N GLY A 53 1.97 16.09 -15.36
CA GLY A 53 1.36 17.24 -16.02
C GLY A 53 0.20 16.90 -16.95
N ASP A 54 -0.07 15.61 -17.17
CA ASP A 54 -1.11 15.12 -18.06
C ASP A 54 -2.20 14.34 -17.32
N LEU A 55 -3.40 14.32 -17.91
CA LEU A 55 -4.48 13.45 -17.47
C LEU A 55 -4.33 12.09 -18.16
N VAL A 56 -4.03 11.07 -17.38
CA VAL A 56 -3.90 9.69 -17.85
C VAL A 56 -5.12 8.89 -17.43
N ALA A 57 -5.77 8.23 -18.39
CA ALA A 57 -6.86 7.29 -18.16
C ALA A 57 -6.46 5.90 -18.64
N LYS A 58 -6.68 4.88 -17.81
CA LYS A 58 -6.39 3.49 -18.17
C LYS A 58 -7.58 2.61 -17.86
N THR A 59 -7.95 1.73 -18.80
CA THR A 59 -8.99 0.73 -18.58
C THR A 59 -8.40 -0.44 -17.79
N LEU A 60 -8.96 -0.71 -16.62
CA LEU A 60 -8.52 -1.74 -15.69
C LEU A 60 -9.61 -2.79 -15.52
N LEU A 61 -9.26 -4.07 -15.66
CA LEU A 61 -10.15 -5.19 -15.40
C LEU A 61 -9.82 -5.77 -14.01
N ASP A 62 -10.83 -5.85 -13.15
CA ASP A 62 -10.72 -6.40 -11.79
C ASP A 62 -9.51 -5.84 -11.00
N PRO A 63 -9.39 -4.51 -10.86
CA PRO A 63 -8.21 -3.91 -10.27
C PRO A 63 -8.04 -4.26 -8.79
N THR A 64 -6.80 -4.50 -8.39
CA THR A 64 -6.34 -4.63 -7.01
C THR A 64 -5.41 -3.48 -6.69
N PHE A 65 -5.73 -2.73 -5.64
CA PHE A 65 -4.94 -1.59 -5.20
C PHE A 65 -3.99 -2.00 -4.08
N LEU A 66 -2.74 -1.59 -4.20
CA LEU A 66 -1.71 -1.88 -3.23
C LEU A 66 -0.69 -0.75 -3.12
N PHE A 67 0.08 -0.73 -2.05
CA PHE A 67 1.33 0.00 -1.98
C PHE A 67 2.51 -0.95 -2.17
N ALA A 68 3.38 -0.63 -3.11
CA ALA A 68 4.72 -1.19 -3.12
C ALA A 68 5.54 -0.45 -2.06
N VAL A 69 5.98 -1.19 -1.04
CA VAL A 69 6.74 -0.65 0.10
C VAL A 69 8.17 -1.13 -0.01
N THR A 70 9.11 -0.20 0.02
CA THR A 70 10.54 -0.51 0.07
C THR A 70 11.12 0.16 1.30
N PRO A 71 11.49 -0.61 2.33
CA PRO A 71 12.19 -0.05 3.48
C PRO A 71 13.64 0.27 3.13
N ASP A 72 14.14 1.38 3.65
CA ASP A 72 15.51 1.83 3.55
C ASP A 72 16.00 2.32 4.91
N SER A 73 17.30 2.38 5.10
CA SER A 73 17.88 2.93 6.33
C SER A 73 17.52 4.41 6.46
N GLY A 74 17.14 4.83 7.66
CA GLY A 74 16.94 6.22 7.98
C GLY A 74 18.27 6.98 8.12
N GLU A 75 18.21 8.24 8.51
CA GLU A 75 19.39 9.06 8.77
C GLU A 75 20.10 8.63 10.06
N SER A 76 19.37 8.10 11.00
CA SER A 76 19.90 7.50 12.24
C SER A 76 19.67 5.99 12.28
N SER A 77 20.43 5.30 13.12
CA SER A 77 20.28 3.85 13.33
C SER A 77 18.95 3.45 13.99
N ALA A 78 18.24 4.42 14.57
CA ALA A 78 16.95 4.22 15.20
C ALA A 78 15.76 4.48 14.25
N GLU A 79 16.03 4.89 13.02
CA GLU A 79 15.01 5.25 12.04
C GLU A 79 15.02 4.35 10.82
N ILE A 80 13.85 4.17 10.26
CA ILE A 80 13.64 3.53 8.98
C ILE A 80 12.86 4.47 8.06
N ARG A 81 13.20 4.44 6.78
CA ARG A 81 12.47 5.13 5.71
C ARG A 81 11.68 4.10 4.94
N LEU A 82 10.37 4.26 4.87
CA LEU A 82 9.48 3.45 4.05
C LEU A 82 9.12 4.23 2.80
N ARG A 83 9.67 3.86 1.66
CA ARG A 83 9.24 4.40 0.37
C ARG A 83 8.00 3.67 -0.05
N MET A 84 6.91 4.40 -0.21
CA MET A 84 5.59 3.89 -0.56
C MET A 84 5.19 4.39 -1.94
N ARG A 85 4.86 3.46 -2.83
CA ARG A 85 4.41 3.78 -4.17
C ARG A 85 3.06 3.11 -4.43
N PRO A 86 2.02 3.88 -4.80
CA PRO A 86 0.75 3.30 -5.20
C PRO A 86 0.91 2.47 -6.48
N GLU A 87 0.30 1.29 -6.50
CA GLU A 87 0.28 0.41 -7.67
C GLU A 87 -1.10 -0.20 -7.84
N ILE A 88 -1.46 -0.48 -9.09
CA ILE A 88 -2.71 -1.12 -9.44
C ILE A 88 -2.40 -2.35 -10.28
N GLN A 89 -2.67 -3.52 -9.73
CA GLN A 89 -2.62 -4.78 -10.48
C GLN A 89 -3.97 -5.03 -11.13
N HIS A 90 -3.99 -5.39 -12.40
CA HIS A 90 -5.23 -5.58 -13.15
C HIS A 90 -5.09 -6.62 -14.26
N GLY A 91 -6.24 -7.01 -14.84
CA GLY A 91 -6.29 -7.99 -15.91
C GLY A 91 -6.01 -9.42 -15.45
N ASP A 92 -5.82 -10.33 -16.40
CA ASP A 92 -5.57 -11.73 -16.14
C ASP A 92 -4.11 -11.98 -15.72
N MET A 93 -3.90 -13.11 -15.06
CA MET A 93 -2.56 -13.61 -14.77
C MET A 93 -1.81 -13.90 -16.09
N ARG A 94 -0.62 -13.35 -16.23
CA ARG A 94 0.28 -13.58 -17.36
C ARG A 94 1.53 -14.28 -16.88
N GLN A 95 2.06 -15.13 -17.75
CA GLN A 95 3.35 -15.79 -17.52
C GLN A 95 4.42 -15.02 -18.29
N ASP A 96 5.34 -14.43 -17.56
CA ASP A 96 6.48 -13.71 -18.11
C ASP A 96 7.78 -14.45 -17.77
N TRP A 97 8.68 -14.52 -18.76
CA TRP A 97 10.03 -15.01 -18.53
C TRP A 97 10.87 -13.87 -17.95
N VAL A 98 11.34 -14.03 -16.73
CA VAL A 98 12.23 -13.05 -16.08
C VAL A 98 13.61 -13.65 -15.89
N GLN A 99 14.61 -12.85 -16.22
CA GLN A 99 15.99 -13.21 -15.94
C GLN A 99 16.28 -12.99 -14.47
N GLY A 100 16.53 -14.08 -13.74
CA GLY A 100 17.03 -14.06 -12.37
C GLY A 100 18.55 -14.20 -12.32
N ASP A 101 19.09 -14.42 -11.14
CA ASP A 101 20.53 -14.61 -10.91
C ASP A 101 21.06 -15.86 -11.67
N GLY A 102 21.35 -15.69 -12.97
CA GLY A 102 21.92 -16.72 -13.83
C GLY A 102 20.95 -17.75 -14.42
N ALA A 103 19.64 -17.62 -14.18
CA ALA A 103 18.63 -18.51 -14.75
C ALA A 103 17.37 -17.75 -15.20
N LEU A 104 16.72 -18.25 -16.24
CA LEU A 104 15.38 -17.82 -16.63
C LEU A 104 14.36 -18.50 -15.71
N ARG A 105 13.48 -17.73 -15.14
CA ARG A 105 12.33 -18.23 -14.36
C ARG A 105 11.03 -17.73 -14.99
N ILE A 106 9.98 -18.51 -14.82
CA ILE A 106 8.62 -18.07 -15.13
C ILE A 106 8.11 -17.30 -13.92
N ASP A 107 7.68 -16.06 -14.15
CA ASP A 107 6.97 -15.25 -13.19
C ASP A 107 5.50 -15.17 -13.61
N VAL A 108 4.59 -15.47 -12.68
CA VAL A 108 3.15 -15.44 -12.94
C VAL A 108 2.59 -14.25 -12.19
N ARG A 109 2.24 -13.20 -12.91
CA ARG A 109 1.75 -11.96 -12.33
C ARG A 109 0.69 -11.30 -13.21
N ARG A 110 -0.08 -10.42 -12.57
CA ARG A 110 -0.99 -9.51 -13.27
C ARG A 110 -0.22 -8.31 -13.81
N GLU A 111 -0.76 -7.67 -14.83
CA GLU A 111 -0.23 -6.38 -15.27
C GLU A 111 -0.30 -5.37 -14.12
N THR A 112 0.77 -4.60 -13.93
CA THR A 112 0.87 -3.62 -12.86
C THR A 112 1.06 -2.22 -13.44
N TRP A 113 0.20 -1.31 -13.04
CA TRP A 113 0.36 0.12 -13.28
C TRP A 113 0.98 0.76 -12.05
N SER A 114 2.24 1.14 -12.14
CA SER A 114 2.99 1.83 -11.10
C SER A 114 2.82 3.34 -11.23
N LEU A 115 2.55 4.02 -10.14
CA LEU A 115 2.28 5.47 -10.10
C LEU A 115 3.44 6.16 -9.39
N ASP A 116 4.56 6.29 -10.10
CA ASP A 116 5.82 6.79 -9.55
C ASP A 116 5.71 8.25 -9.10
N SER A 117 4.95 9.07 -9.82
CA SER A 117 4.70 10.49 -9.48
C SER A 117 3.91 10.68 -8.18
N LEU A 118 3.25 9.64 -7.69
CA LEU A 118 2.48 9.63 -6.44
C LEU A 118 3.22 8.90 -5.30
N ALA A 119 4.48 8.54 -5.50
CA ALA A 119 5.29 7.94 -4.45
C ALA A 119 5.56 8.95 -3.32
N PHE A 120 5.57 8.45 -2.09
CA PHE A 120 5.87 9.23 -0.90
C PHE A 120 6.72 8.43 0.09
N GLU A 121 7.27 9.09 1.08
CA GLU A 121 8.10 8.48 2.10
C GLU A 121 7.51 8.70 3.49
N LEU A 122 7.60 7.67 4.33
CA LEU A 122 7.33 7.72 5.75
C LEU A 122 8.64 7.46 6.48
N ILE A 123 8.99 8.32 7.41
CA ILE A 123 10.23 8.20 8.20
C ILE A 123 9.84 8.12 9.66
N GLY A 124 10.34 7.10 10.36
CA GLY A 124 10.06 6.94 11.77
C GLY A 124 10.88 5.85 12.42
N GLY A 125 10.79 5.77 13.74
CA GLY A 125 11.44 4.79 14.59
C GLY A 125 10.50 3.70 15.11
N GLU A 126 11.05 2.81 15.92
CA GLU A 126 10.28 1.77 16.57
C GLU A 126 9.15 2.34 17.42
N GLY A 127 7.95 1.81 17.24
CA GLY A 127 6.72 2.26 17.92
C GLY A 127 5.95 3.35 17.19
N ASP A 128 6.54 4.01 16.19
CA ASP A 128 5.84 5.04 15.42
C ASP A 128 4.68 4.45 14.62
N LEU A 129 3.58 5.20 14.58
CA LEU A 129 2.35 4.83 13.91
C LEU A 129 2.01 5.85 12.83
N PHE A 130 1.82 5.35 11.61
CA PHE A 130 1.37 6.13 10.46
C PHE A 130 -0.07 5.80 10.13
N VAL A 131 -0.85 6.83 9.81
CA VAL A 131 -2.24 6.70 9.39
C VAL A 131 -2.36 7.18 7.95
N ILE A 132 -2.77 6.29 7.06
CA ILE A 132 -3.01 6.61 5.65
C ILE A 132 -4.50 6.47 5.38
N SER A 133 -5.12 7.56 4.94
CA SER A 133 -6.54 7.61 4.63
C SER A 133 -6.80 8.54 3.45
N GLU A 134 -8.01 8.47 2.88
CA GLU A 134 -8.42 9.46 1.89
C GLU A 134 -8.67 10.83 2.54
N THR A 135 -8.50 11.88 1.75
CA THR A 135 -8.81 13.24 2.20
C THR A 135 -10.32 13.49 2.23
N ALA A 136 -10.78 14.51 2.97
CA ALA A 136 -12.19 14.88 3.06
C ALA A 136 -12.84 15.16 1.70
N SER A 137 -12.06 15.61 0.72
CA SER A 137 -12.55 15.84 -0.65
C SER A 137 -12.40 14.60 -1.53
N ARG A 138 -12.95 13.49 -1.14
CA ARG A 138 -12.93 12.18 -1.80
C ARG A 138 -12.88 12.23 -3.32
N ARG A 139 -11.67 12.23 -3.92
CA ARG A 139 -11.45 12.36 -5.36
C ARG A 139 -10.33 11.45 -5.85
N GLY A 140 -10.34 11.18 -7.16
CA GLY A 140 -9.26 10.54 -7.88
C GLY A 140 -8.86 9.18 -7.31
N LEU A 141 -7.56 8.92 -7.32
CA LEU A 141 -7.00 7.64 -6.91
C LEU A 141 -7.28 7.32 -5.44
N GLY A 142 -7.18 8.31 -4.55
CA GLY A 142 -7.43 8.10 -3.11
C GLY A 142 -8.81 7.50 -2.85
N LYS A 143 -9.84 8.03 -3.52
CA LYS A 143 -11.20 7.48 -3.45
C LYS A 143 -11.27 6.03 -3.96
N MET A 144 -10.55 5.72 -5.03
CA MET A 144 -10.56 4.36 -5.59
C MET A 144 -9.79 3.37 -4.72
N MET A 145 -8.66 3.78 -4.17
CA MET A 145 -7.82 2.93 -3.32
C MET A 145 -8.41 2.72 -1.93
N LEU A 146 -8.84 3.80 -1.30
CA LEU A 146 -9.20 3.84 0.12
C LEU A 146 -10.70 4.00 0.36
N GLY A 147 -11.47 4.36 -0.67
CA GLY A 147 -12.92 4.43 -0.61
C GLY A 147 -13.58 3.17 -1.17
N GLY A 148 -14.85 2.98 -0.87
CA GLY A 148 -15.62 1.86 -1.40
C GLY A 148 -17.06 1.90 -0.96
N LYS A 149 -17.79 0.83 -1.26
CA LYS A 149 -19.13 0.60 -0.75
C LYS A 149 -19.17 -0.79 -0.12
N ASN A 150 -19.89 -0.91 0.98
CA ASN A 150 -20.15 -2.20 1.58
C ASN A 150 -21.26 -2.97 0.82
N VAL A 151 -21.60 -4.15 1.33
CA VAL A 151 -22.66 -5.01 0.76
C VAL A 151 -24.00 -4.27 0.71
N ASP A 152 -24.26 -3.39 1.66
CA ASP A 152 -25.49 -2.58 1.76
C ASP A 152 -25.44 -1.29 0.92
N GLN A 153 -24.45 -1.15 0.05
CA GLN A 153 -24.20 0.03 -0.80
C GLN A 153 -23.87 1.33 -0.02
N MET A 154 -23.60 1.22 1.28
CA MET A 154 -23.14 2.36 2.08
C MET A 154 -21.67 2.65 1.78
N GLU A 155 -21.32 3.93 1.73
CA GLU A 155 -19.93 4.35 1.54
C GLU A 155 -19.08 3.91 2.72
N GLN A 156 -17.95 3.29 2.40
CA GLN A 156 -16.92 2.90 3.36
C GLN A 156 -15.62 3.59 3.03
N GLN A 157 -14.84 3.82 4.07
CA GLN A 157 -13.48 4.32 3.96
C GLN A 157 -12.52 3.32 4.59
N THR A 158 -11.49 2.97 3.87
CA THR A 158 -10.37 2.19 4.40
C THR A 158 -9.37 3.14 5.04
N VAL A 159 -8.98 2.84 6.27
CA VAL A 159 -7.89 3.52 6.96
C VAL A 159 -6.80 2.48 7.17
N LEU A 160 -5.61 2.77 6.66
CA LEU A 160 -4.45 1.91 6.81
C LEU A 160 -3.62 2.43 7.99
N LEU A 161 -3.43 1.58 8.98
CA LEU A 161 -2.59 1.85 10.14
C LEU A 161 -1.29 1.06 10.00
N LEU A 162 -0.16 1.74 9.92
CA LEU A 162 1.16 1.14 9.83
C LEU A 162 1.96 1.49 11.07
N ARG A 163 2.39 0.46 11.79
CA ARG A 163 3.25 0.62 12.96
C ARG A 163 4.62 0.02 12.67
N ILE A 164 5.67 0.76 12.97
CA ILE A 164 7.03 0.23 12.97
C ILE A 164 7.21 -0.61 14.24
N ALA A 165 7.23 -1.93 14.08
CA ALA A 165 7.35 -2.85 15.23
C ALA A 165 8.81 -2.98 15.70
N ASN A 166 9.76 -2.92 14.77
CA ASN A 166 11.19 -3.04 15.06
C ASN A 166 12.02 -2.39 13.94
N VAL A 167 13.08 -1.71 14.30
CA VAL A 167 14.10 -1.20 13.37
C VAL A 167 15.33 -2.10 13.47
N PRO A 168 15.80 -2.71 12.36
CA PRO A 168 16.97 -3.58 12.41
C PRO A 168 18.20 -2.77 12.81
N MET A 169 18.90 -3.21 13.85
CA MET A 169 20.19 -2.61 14.20
C MET A 169 21.18 -2.85 13.06
N PRO A 170 21.98 -1.83 12.68
CA PRO A 170 23.06 -2.04 11.74
C PRO A 170 23.99 -3.12 12.29
N ALA A 171 24.33 -4.11 11.44
CA ALA A 171 25.32 -5.10 11.81
C ALA A 171 26.61 -4.36 12.15
N GLU A 172 27.09 -4.46 13.39
CA GLU A 172 28.41 -3.97 13.74
C GLU A 172 29.40 -4.67 12.79
N LYS A 173 30.13 -3.85 12.03
CA LYS A 173 31.24 -4.34 11.24
C LYS A 173 32.33 -4.77 12.22
N LEU A 174 32.42 -6.09 12.47
CA LEU A 174 33.56 -6.73 13.11
C LEU A 174 34.81 -6.55 12.25
#